data_ef5702f73c66d787ff70316cc8eca6f9
#
_entry.id   ef5702f73c66d787ff70316cc8eca6f9
#
_cell.length_a   1.000
_cell.length_b   1.000
_cell.length_c   1.000
_cell.angle_alpha   90.00
_cell.angle_beta   90.00
_cell.angle_gamma   90.00
#
_symmetry.space_group_name_H-M   'P 1'
#
loop_
_entity.id
_entity.type
_entity.pdbx_description
1 polymer ?
#
loop_
_entity_poly.entity_id
_entity_poly.type
_entity_poly.pdbx_seq_one_letter_code
_entity_poly.pdbx_strand_id
1 'polypeptide(L)'
;MTQNPLPFAGNPAYTRGMASDLSPSLHLSDDQATAFDAVSSLLDRTGIHLTQGFCTPAKDHPSQVAAIMGKAGSGKTMLLAQLTEAMEQAGCELVSGDYEPKTRRSKRRLAVLAPTNKAASVLRNRGVPATTIHRILYTPVYDPEYEKIAEWLNNNGDQPQIDGLGEAALERAANFYATQKSIPGALAAAGLRGSDFIIGWKRREDPLDVGFIDESSMLDARQFDDLREIFPTLILFGDPAQLAPVGQSGAMVFDGLEEAQKTMLTRIHRQSDDSPILDLAHALADPSIDFFAFERMVQDAAARDPRIICAPRVDSDLMARSPCLVWRNATRIRLINAFRRVHDAPEDSLLPGEPLICDGLELPLKHRKKRIDLEARGLIKGAQTIYLGPGKRAGFSRLHILGAEDPRVSAASIVKIEKPDEDEPFIPYAAHMGATFLHAAAVTIHKAQGSQWPDVQVFAPDLYAAAQSGRSEAGTPLWKRLAYVAITRAQERLIWVTQNRLSRPKQQLGIDDLAAPAPKFALSAEEE
;
A
#
# COMPACT_ATOMS: atom_id res chain seq x y z
N MET A 1 60.39 -3.92 3.23
CA MET A 1 59.41 -5.01 3.18
C MET A 1 58.06 -4.36 3.28
N THR A 2 57.48 -4.13 2.14
CA THR A 2 56.21 -3.41 1.91
C THR A 2 55.07 -4.43 1.90
N GLN A 3 54.14 -4.30 2.84
CA GLN A 3 52.88 -5.06 2.80
C GLN A 3 51.82 -4.23 2.13
N ASN A 4 51.32 -4.74 1.02
CA ASN A 4 50.13 -4.24 0.30
C ASN A 4 48.85 -4.49 1.13
N PRO A 5 47.89 -3.57 1.16
CA PRO A 5 46.56 -3.85 1.69
C PRO A 5 45.71 -4.60 0.65
N LEU A 6 45.02 -5.64 1.12
CA LEU A 6 44.08 -6.43 0.38
C LEU A 6 42.87 -5.58 -0.09
N PRO A 7 42.30 -5.84 -1.27
CA PRO A 7 41.16 -5.11 -1.78
C PRO A 7 39.86 -5.52 -1.05
N PHE A 8 39.07 -4.53 -0.67
CA PHE A 8 37.72 -4.69 -0.18
C PHE A 8 36.89 -5.46 -1.20
N ALA A 9 36.38 -6.61 -0.79
CA ALA A 9 35.44 -7.40 -1.55
C ALA A 9 34.14 -6.62 -1.76
N GLY A 10 33.78 -6.41 -3.02
CA GLY A 10 32.53 -5.80 -3.42
C GLY A 10 31.34 -6.61 -2.95
N ASN A 11 30.27 -5.89 -2.64
CA ASN A 11 28.96 -6.41 -2.33
C ASN A 11 28.52 -7.41 -3.43
N PRO A 12 27.98 -8.59 -3.07
CA PRO A 12 27.48 -9.50 -4.08
C PRO A 12 26.26 -8.86 -4.75
N ALA A 13 26.42 -8.60 -6.03
CA ALA A 13 25.31 -8.37 -6.94
C ALA A 13 24.25 -9.47 -6.72
N TYR A 14 22.98 -9.09 -6.69
CA TYR A 14 21.88 -10.00 -6.83
C TYR A 14 22.15 -10.91 -8.03
N THR A 15 22.60 -12.11 -7.74
CA THR A 15 22.77 -13.14 -8.75
C THR A 15 21.39 -13.49 -9.28
N ARG A 16 21.22 -13.23 -10.57
CA ARG A 16 20.20 -13.76 -11.45
C ARG A 16 20.13 -15.28 -11.27
N GLY A 17 19.24 -15.72 -10.38
CA GLY A 17 18.80 -17.09 -10.29
C GLY A 17 17.53 -17.26 -11.11
N MET A 18 17.65 -17.89 -12.26
CA MET A 18 16.60 -18.55 -13.03
C MET A 18 15.29 -17.74 -13.28
N ALA A 19 15.35 -16.85 -14.24
CA ALA A 19 14.19 -16.35 -14.97
C ALA A 19 14.40 -16.59 -16.48
N SER A 20 14.58 -17.86 -16.87
CA SER A 20 14.75 -18.26 -18.27
C SER A 20 13.64 -19.17 -18.79
N ASP A 21 12.46 -19.19 -18.15
CA ASP A 21 11.31 -19.97 -18.63
C ASP A 21 9.96 -19.23 -18.47
N LEU A 22 9.94 -17.91 -18.61
CA LEU A 22 8.69 -17.16 -18.73
C LEU A 22 8.72 -16.33 -19.99
N SER A 23 8.60 -16.99 -21.13
CA SER A 23 8.24 -16.35 -22.40
C SER A 23 7.14 -17.13 -23.12
N PRO A 24 5.89 -17.09 -22.66
CA PRO A 24 4.80 -16.92 -23.59
C PRO A 24 4.82 -15.44 -23.95
N SER A 25 4.90 -15.10 -25.23
CA SER A 25 4.59 -13.78 -25.76
C SER A 25 3.15 -13.45 -25.33
N LEU A 26 2.99 -12.77 -24.18
CA LEU A 26 1.70 -12.27 -23.71
C LEU A 26 1.23 -11.28 -24.77
N HIS A 27 0.29 -11.69 -25.61
CA HIS A 27 -0.28 -10.82 -26.62
C HIS A 27 -1.07 -9.71 -25.91
N LEU A 28 -0.66 -8.47 -26.15
CA LEU A 28 -1.44 -7.30 -25.78
C LEU A 28 -2.79 -7.34 -26.52
N SER A 29 -3.86 -6.96 -25.83
CA SER A 29 -5.11 -6.68 -26.54
C SER A 29 -5.00 -5.40 -27.38
N ASP A 30 -5.93 -5.20 -28.31
CA ASP A 30 -5.87 -4.06 -29.24
C ASP A 30 -5.81 -2.71 -28.51
N ASP A 31 -6.56 -2.56 -27.41
CA ASP A 31 -6.54 -1.34 -26.59
C ASP A 31 -5.25 -1.19 -25.79
N GLN A 32 -4.67 -2.29 -25.30
CA GLN A 32 -3.37 -2.28 -24.64
C GLN A 32 -2.23 -2.00 -25.64
N ALA A 33 -2.30 -2.55 -26.85
CA ALA A 33 -1.35 -2.26 -27.91
C ALA A 33 -1.40 -0.77 -28.29
N THR A 34 -2.61 -0.23 -28.47
CA THR A 34 -2.82 1.20 -28.72
C THR A 34 -2.22 2.06 -27.60
N ALA A 35 -2.41 1.67 -26.34
CA ALA A 35 -1.85 2.39 -25.20
C ALA A 35 -0.31 2.27 -25.15
N PHE A 36 0.25 1.10 -25.47
CA PHE A 36 1.69 0.91 -25.58
C PHE A 36 2.30 1.81 -26.67
N ASP A 37 1.68 1.86 -27.85
CA ASP A 37 2.12 2.70 -28.97
C ASP A 37 2.02 4.19 -28.64
N ALA A 38 0.97 4.62 -27.94
CA ALA A 38 0.83 6.00 -27.48
C ALA A 38 1.95 6.40 -26.52
N VAL A 39 2.29 5.53 -25.54
CA VAL A 39 3.42 5.76 -24.62
C VAL A 39 4.75 5.71 -25.36
N SER A 40 4.97 4.75 -26.27
CA SER A 40 6.16 4.67 -27.10
C SER A 40 6.37 5.96 -27.91
N SER A 41 5.33 6.45 -28.57
CA SER A 41 5.39 7.70 -29.36
C SER A 41 5.68 8.93 -28.49
N LEU A 42 5.20 8.95 -27.23
CA LEU A 42 5.53 10.01 -26.29
C LEU A 42 7.00 9.92 -25.86
N LEU A 43 7.51 8.74 -25.56
CA LEU A 43 8.89 8.49 -25.15
C LEU A 43 9.88 8.73 -26.28
N ASP A 44 9.53 8.40 -27.53
CA ASP A 44 10.34 8.68 -28.72
C ASP A 44 10.68 10.16 -28.84
N ARG A 45 9.71 11.05 -28.55
CA ARG A 45 9.95 12.51 -28.55
C ARG A 45 10.95 12.96 -27.48
N THR A 46 11.15 12.15 -26.45
CA THR A 46 12.12 12.40 -25.37
C THR A 46 13.46 11.70 -25.61
N GLY A 47 13.60 10.95 -26.71
CA GLY A 47 14.81 10.20 -27.07
C GLY A 47 14.92 8.82 -26.42
N ILE A 48 13.80 8.23 -26.01
CA ILE A 48 13.72 6.85 -25.52
C ILE A 48 12.92 6.04 -26.53
N HIS A 49 13.60 5.15 -27.27
CA HIS A 49 13.06 4.41 -28.41
C HIS A 49 12.79 2.96 -28.02
N LEU A 50 11.58 2.68 -27.50
CA LEU A 50 11.22 1.36 -26.95
C LEU A 50 11.27 0.27 -28.02
N THR A 51 10.72 0.52 -29.20
CA THR A 51 10.66 -0.44 -30.32
C THR A 51 12.02 -0.74 -30.93
N GLN A 52 12.98 0.18 -30.81
CA GLN A 52 14.33 0.05 -31.33
C GLN A 52 15.34 -0.40 -30.26
N GLY A 53 14.93 -0.43 -28.99
CA GLY A 53 15.73 -0.92 -27.88
C GLY A 53 16.92 -0.03 -27.48
N PHE A 54 16.84 1.29 -27.67
CA PHE A 54 17.90 2.20 -27.24
C PHE A 54 17.37 3.52 -26.68
N CYS A 55 18.19 4.23 -25.93
CA CYS A 55 17.92 5.59 -25.50
C CYS A 55 19.10 6.53 -25.77
N THR A 56 18.78 7.78 -26.12
CA THR A 56 19.76 8.86 -26.25
C THR A 56 20.00 9.55 -24.90
N PRO A 57 21.14 10.25 -24.72
CA PRO A 57 21.35 11.06 -23.52
C PRO A 57 20.19 12.03 -23.27
N ALA A 58 19.91 12.30 -21.99
CA ALA A 58 18.86 13.22 -21.61
C ALA A 58 19.08 14.60 -22.25
N LYS A 59 18.03 15.14 -22.83
CA LYS A 59 17.96 16.52 -23.32
C LYS A 59 16.81 17.19 -22.61
N ASP A 60 16.92 18.49 -22.43
CA ASP A 60 15.82 19.30 -21.91
C ASP A 60 14.65 19.25 -22.90
N HIS A 61 13.49 18.88 -22.39
CA HIS A 61 12.24 18.88 -23.15
C HIS A 61 11.10 19.37 -22.25
N PRO A 62 10.02 19.92 -22.81
CA PRO A 62 8.85 20.30 -22.03
C PRO A 62 8.29 19.11 -21.24
N SER A 63 7.77 19.37 -20.04
CA SER A 63 7.10 18.34 -19.25
C SER A 63 5.98 17.68 -20.04
N GLN A 64 5.98 16.35 -20.07
CA GLN A 64 4.99 15.54 -20.78
C GLN A 64 4.28 14.63 -19.78
N VAL A 65 2.96 14.59 -19.88
CA VAL A 65 2.12 13.70 -19.06
C VAL A 65 1.16 12.96 -19.97
N ALA A 66 1.05 11.65 -19.75
CA ALA A 66 -0.01 10.85 -20.34
C ALA A 66 -0.69 9.99 -19.28
N ALA A 67 -1.97 9.68 -19.48
CA ALA A 67 -2.74 8.84 -18.57
C ALA A 67 -3.31 7.63 -19.31
N ILE A 68 -3.04 6.45 -18.77
CA ILE A 68 -3.64 5.18 -19.16
C ILE A 68 -4.73 4.85 -18.14
N MET A 69 -5.96 5.02 -18.57
CA MET A 69 -7.12 4.83 -17.71
C MET A 69 -7.82 3.52 -18.02
N GLY A 70 -8.39 2.89 -17.01
CA GLY A 70 -9.19 1.68 -17.21
C GLY A 70 -9.77 1.18 -15.92
N LYS A 71 -10.92 0.51 -16.01
CA LYS A 71 -11.60 -0.09 -14.86
C LYS A 71 -10.79 -1.26 -14.27
N ALA A 72 -11.23 -1.74 -13.11
CA ALA A 72 -10.66 -2.95 -12.51
C ALA A 72 -10.73 -4.12 -13.51
N GLY A 73 -9.62 -4.85 -13.68
CA GLY A 73 -9.53 -5.97 -14.62
C GLY A 73 -9.12 -5.60 -16.05
N SER A 74 -8.91 -4.33 -16.41
CA SER A 74 -8.50 -3.92 -17.77
C SER A 74 -7.02 -4.18 -18.11
N GLY A 75 -6.25 -4.82 -17.23
CA GLY A 75 -4.86 -5.19 -17.50
C GLY A 75 -3.83 -4.06 -17.38
N LYS A 76 -4.15 -2.93 -16.73
CA LYS A 76 -3.22 -1.81 -16.50
C LYS A 76 -1.86 -2.24 -15.95
N THR A 77 -1.87 -3.09 -14.92
CA THR A 77 -0.63 -3.56 -14.28
C THR A 77 0.22 -4.44 -15.20
N MET A 78 -0.41 -5.21 -16.09
CA MET A 78 0.29 -6.01 -17.10
C MET A 78 0.97 -5.10 -18.12
N LEU A 79 0.25 -4.10 -18.64
CA LEU A 79 0.80 -3.12 -19.57
C LEU A 79 1.95 -2.32 -18.93
N LEU A 80 1.82 -1.92 -17.66
CA LEU A 80 2.88 -1.25 -16.89
C LEU A 80 4.13 -2.13 -16.78
N ALA A 81 3.97 -3.43 -16.52
CA ALA A 81 5.08 -4.38 -16.44
C ALA A 81 5.81 -4.49 -17.80
N GLN A 82 5.08 -4.62 -18.90
CA GLN A 82 5.66 -4.69 -20.25
C GLN A 82 6.37 -3.40 -20.66
N LEU A 83 5.79 -2.23 -20.36
CA LEU A 83 6.45 -0.95 -20.59
C LEU A 83 7.73 -0.81 -19.76
N THR A 84 7.71 -1.30 -18.51
CA THR A 84 8.90 -1.29 -17.64
C THR A 84 10.00 -2.18 -18.24
N GLU A 85 9.66 -3.38 -18.69
CA GLU A 85 10.60 -4.29 -19.35
C GLU A 85 11.18 -3.67 -20.63
N ALA A 86 10.34 -3.07 -21.47
CA ALA A 86 10.79 -2.39 -22.69
C ALA A 86 11.73 -1.21 -22.37
N MET A 87 11.50 -0.45 -21.30
CA MET A 87 12.40 0.60 -20.83
C MET A 87 13.76 0.06 -20.39
N GLU A 88 13.79 -1.07 -19.67
CA GLU A 88 15.06 -1.73 -19.30
C GLU A 88 15.82 -2.22 -20.52
N GLN A 89 15.12 -2.83 -21.49
CA GLN A 89 15.70 -3.27 -22.76
C GLN A 89 16.26 -2.11 -23.57
N ALA A 90 15.62 -0.93 -23.52
CA ALA A 90 16.14 0.30 -24.12
C ALA A 90 17.33 0.90 -23.36
N GLY A 91 17.77 0.30 -22.23
CA GLY A 91 18.95 0.70 -21.47
C GLY A 91 18.69 1.72 -20.36
N CYS A 92 17.44 1.97 -19.97
CA CYS A 92 17.10 2.80 -18.83
C CYS A 92 17.47 2.10 -17.52
N GLU A 93 17.94 2.88 -16.54
CA GLU A 93 18.24 2.41 -15.18
C GLU A 93 16.97 2.52 -14.32
N LEU A 94 16.52 1.40 -13.72
CA LEU A 94 15.43 1.41 -12.76
C LEU A 94 15.91 1.94 -11.40
N VAL A 95 15.15 2.88 -10.86
CA VAL A 95 15.47 3.56 -9.60
C VAL A 95 14.57 3.05 -8.50
N SER A 96 15.17 2.58 -7.40
CA SER A 96 14.46 2.18 -6.17
C SER A 96 14.37 3.35 -5.18
N GLY A 97 13.55 3.19 -4.13
CA GLY A 97 13.38 4.21 -3.09
C GLY A 97 14.63 4.57 -2.28
N ASP A 98 15.68 3.73 -2.36
CA ASP A 98 16.95 3.93 -1.65
C ASP A 98 18.07 4.39 -2.61
N TYR A 99 17.71 4.94 -3.77
CA TYR A 99 18.73 5.42 -4.69
C TYR A 99 19.49 6.62 -4.12
N GLU A 100 20.79 6.64 -4.37
CA GLU A 100 21.64 7.80 -4.07
C GLU A 100 21.85 8.62 -5.34
N PRO A 101 21.73 9.96 -5.26
CA PRO A 101 22.03 10.82 -6.39
C PRO A 101 23.47 10.63 -6.85
N LYS A 102 23.67 10.20 -8.09
CA LYS A 102 25.02 10.10 -8.68
C LYS A 102 25.40 11.43 -9.32
N THR A 103 26.57 11.92 -9.03
CA THR A 103 27.14 13.17 -9.57
C THR A 103 27.31 13.15 -11.10
N ARG A 104 27.42 11.98 -11.73
CA ARG A 104 27.48 11.79 -13.19
C ARG A 104 26.38 10.84 -13.63
N ARG A 105 25.48 11.36 -14.46
CA ARG A 105 24.41 10.57 -15.09
C ARG A 105 24.93 9.98 -16.39
N SER A 106 25.07 8.67 -16.44
CA SER A 106 25.45 7.93 -17.66
C SER A 106 24.25 7.28 -18.35
N LYS A 107 23.12 7.07 -17.63
CA LYS A 107 21.93 6.38 -18.14
C LYS A 107 20.68 7.18 -17.81
N ARG A 108 19.65 7.03 -18.66
CA ARG A 108 18.29 7.50 -18.40
C ARG A 108 17.70 6.69 -17.24
N ARG A 109 16.83 7.31 -16.44
CA ARG A 109 16.28 6.70 -15.22
C ARG A 109 14.78 6.61 -15.28
N LEU A 110 14.27 5.43 -14.93
CA LEU A 110 12.86 5.14 -14.72
C LEU A 110 12.60 4.85 -13.25
N ALA A 111 11.58 5.49 -12.68
CA ALA A 111 11.01 5.10 -11.40
C ALA A 111 9.58 4.59 -11.59
N VAL A 112 9.29 3.40 -11.04
CA VAL A 112 7.92 2.87 -10.97
C VAL A 112 7.39 3.11 -9.56
N LEU A 113 6.31 3.86 -9.46
CA LEU A 113 5.80 4.42 -8.21
C LEU A 113 4.35 4.02 -7.95
N ALA A 114 4.02 3.89 -6.68
CA ALA A 114 2.65 3.71 -6.23
C ALA A 114 2.37 4.57 -4.98
N PRO A 115 1.12 4.99 -4.73
CA PRO A 115 0.78 5.81 -3.58
C PRO A 115 0.99 5.10 -2.24
N THR A 116 0.85 3.77 -2.23
CA THR A 116 0.91 2.97 -1.00
C THR A 116 1.96 1.86 -1.08
N ASN A 117 2.51 1.46 0.08
CA ASN A 117 3.44 0.33 0.15
C ASN A 117 2.79 -0.99 -0.34
N LYS A 118 1.48 -1.15 -0.11
CA LYS A 118 0.75 -2.35 -0.55
C LYS A 118 0.66 -2.40 -2.07
N ALA A 119 0.29 -1.31 -2.73
CA ALA A 119 0.26 -1.23 -4.20
C ALA A 119 1.66 -1.47 -4.79
N ALA A 120 2.71 -0.84 -4.24
CA ALA A 120 4.09 -1.11 -4.64
C ALA A 120 4.49 -2.59 -4.43
N SER A 121 4.02 -3.23 -3.36
CA SER A 121 4.27 -4.66 -3.11
C SER A 121 3.60 -5.56 -4.15
N VAL A 122 2.37 -5.24 -4.55
CA VAL A 122 1.67 -5.99 -5.61
C VAL A 122 2.44 -5.94 -6.93
N LEU A 123 3.01 -4.79 -7.27
CA LEU A 123 3.88 -4.64 -8.45
C LEU A 123 5.16 -5.47 -8.31
N ARG A 124 5.84 -5.41 -7.15
CA ARG A 124 7.05 -6.20 -6.89
C ARG A 124 6.82 -7.71 -6.99
N ASN A 125 5.70 -8.19 -6.48
CA ASN A 125 5.32 -9.62 -6.59
C ASN A 125 5.08 -10.06 -8.03
N ARG A 126 4.86 -9.11 -8.95
CA ARG A 126 4.78 -9.35 -10.40
C ARG A 126 6.09 -9.07 -11.15
N GLY A 127 7.19 -8.94 -10.41
CA GLY A 127 8.51 -8.71 -11.00
C GLY A 127 8.83 -7.25 -11.35
N VAL A 128 7.93 -6.31 -11.08
CA VAL A 128 8.15 -4.88 -11.35
C VAL A 128 8.77 -4.20 -10.13
N PRO A 129 9.99 -3.63 -10.20
CA PRO A 129 10.68 -3.02 -9.06
C PRO A 129 10.08 -1.66 -8.70
N ALA A 130 8.90 -1.69 -8.07
CA ALA A 130 8.17 -0.49 -7.67
C ALA A 130 8.49 -0.05 -6.23
N THR A 131 8.40 1.25 -6.00
CA THR A 131 8.50 1.87 -4.67
C THR A 131 7.36 2.86 -4.43
N THR A 132 7.30 3.48 -3.24
CA THR A 132 6.27 4.49 -2.99
C THR A 132 6.71 5.87 -3.48
N ILE A 133 5.74 6.66 -3.92
CA ILE A 133 5.91 8.08 -4.29
C ILE A 133 6.68 8.82 -3.19
N HIS A 134 6.26 8.64 -1.95
CA HIS A 134 6.87 9.31 -0.81
C HIS A 134 8.37 9.03 -0.65
N ARG A 135 8.83 7.81 -0.91
CA ARG A 135 10.25 7.44 -0.83
C ARG A 135 11.12 8.10 -1.91
N ILE A 136 10.54 8.37 -3.06
CA ILE A 136 11.25 9.04 -4.15
C ILE A 136 11.23 10.55 -3.97
N LEU A 137 10.09 11.13 -3.56
CA LEU A 137 9.91 12.57 -3.53
C LEU A 137 10.51 13.24 -2.29
N TYR A 138 10.46 12.60 -1.11
CA TYR A 138 10.69 13.30 0.13
C TYR A 138 11.78 12.70 1.01
N THR A 139 12.48 13.57 1.72
CA THR A 139 13.35 13.24 2.86
C THR A 139 12.77 13.85 4.15
N PRO A 140 12.85 13.15 5.29
CA PRO A 140 12.35 13.70 6.54
C PRO A 140 13.16 14.93 6.98
N VAL A 141 12.47 15.93 7.50
CA VAL A 141 13.05 17.08 8.19
C VAL A 141 12.83 16.86 9.69
N TYR A 142 13.91 16.85 10.43
CA TYR A 142 13.86 16.66 11.87
C TYR A 142 13.73 17.98 12.60
N ASP A 143 13.13 17.96 13.80
CA ASP A 143 13.04 19.10 14.67
C ASP A 143 14.44 19.54 15.13
N PRO A 144 14.81 20.83 15.01
CA PRO A 144 16.12 21.32 15.43
C PRO A 144 16.42 21.11 16.92
N GLU A 145 15.40 21.03 17.78
CA GLU A 145 15.60 20.72 19.21
C GLU A 145 16.07 19.29 19.42
N TYR A 146 15.57 18.37 18.60
CA TYR A 146 16.02 16.97 18.64
C TYR A 146 17.37 16.76 17.93
N GLU A 147 17.72 17.60 16.97
CA GLU A 147 19.08 17.63 16.41
C GLU A 147 20.12 18.00 17.49
N LYS A 148 19.79 18.94 18.40
CA LYS A 148 20.66 19.27 19.55
C LYS A 148 20.91 18.07 20.47
N ILE A 149 19.89 17.23 20.71
CA ILE A 149 20.09 15.98 21.46
C ILE A 149 21.05 15.06 20.70
N ALA A 150 20.91 14.96 19.38
CA ALA A 150 21.77 14.12 18.56
C ALA A 150 23.22 14.61 18.55
N GLU A 151 23.45 15.91 18.47
CA GLU A 151 24.76 16.55 18.56
C GLU A 151 25.40 16.32 19.92
N TRP A 152 24.66 16.54 21.01
CA TRP A 152 25.11 16.25 22.37
C TRP A 152 25.51 14.78 22.56
N LEU A 153 24.69 13.85 22.12
CA LEU A 153 24.99 12.42 22.21
C LEU A 153 26.23 12.00 21.40
N ASN A 154 26.55 12.74 20.33
CA ASN A 154 27.76 12.57 19.54
C ASN A 154 29.00 13.30 20.11
N ASN A 155 28.92 13.88 21.31
CA ASN A 155 29.94 14.74 21.95
C ASN A 155 30.24 16.02 21.15
N ASN A 156 29.30 16.52 20.37
CA ASN A 156 29.44 17.73 19.59
C ASN A 156 28.72 18.96 20.21
N GLY A 157 28.38 18.93 21.50
CA GLY A 157 27.71 20.02 22.20
C GLY A 157 27.40 19.72 23.66
N ASP A 158 26.88 20.73 24.35
CA ASP A 158 26.43 20.63 25.74
C ASP A 158 25.06 19.94 25.83
N GLN A 159 24.72 19.43 27.04
CA GLN A 159 23.41 18.83 27.29
C GLN A 159 22.30 19.86 27.02
N PRO A 160 21.40 19.60 26.08
CA PRO A 160 20.36 20.55 25.70
C PRO A 160 19.28 20.64 26.78
N GLN A 161 18.73 21.85 26.96
CA GLN A 161 17.48 22.04 27.68
C GLN A 161 16.34 22.08 26.66
N ILE A 162 15.38 21.19 26.81
CA ILE A 162 14.24 21.06 25.89
C ILE A 162 12.96 21.09 26.70
N ASP A 163 12.03 21.96 26.31
CA ASP A 163 10.74 22.09 26.94
C ASP A 163 9.96 20.74 26.87
N GLY A 164 9.50 20.30 28.03
CA GLY A 164 8.77 19.03 28.14
C GLY A 164 9.64 17.76 28.27
N LEU A 165 10.98 17.87 28.17
CA LEU A 165 11.91 16.77 28.41
C LEU A 165 12.70 16.99 29.70
N GLY A 166 12.40 16.23 30.74
CA GLY A 166 13.13 16.30 32.01
C GLY A 166 14.51 15.65 31.94
N GLU A 167 15.40 16.00 32.88
CA GLU A 167 16.79 15.44 32.99
C GLU A 167 16.81 13.91 32.97
N ALA A 168 15.88 13.25 33.67
CA ALA A 168 15.78 11.80 33.69
C ALA A 168 15.51 11.18 32.29
N ALA A 169 14.87 11.90 31.39
CA ALA A 169 14.66 11.46 30.01
C ALA A 169 15.95 11.56 29.20
N LEU A 170 16.69 12.65 29.37
CA LEU A 170 18.00 12.84 28.74
C LEU A 170 19.05 11.84 29.26
N GLU A 171 19.05 11.53 30.55
CA GLU A 171 19.89 10.46 31.11
C GLU A 171 19.57 9.10 30.49
N ARG A 172 18.29 8.75 30.32
CA ARG A 172 17.92 7.51 29.62
C ARG A 172 18.42 7.49 28.19
N ALA A 173 18.33 8.63 27.47
CA ALA A 173 18.88 8.77 26.14
C ALA A 173 20.40 8.55 26.11
N ALA A 174 21.15 9.19 27.02
CA ALA A 174 22.59 9.06 27.13
C ALA A 174 23.03 7.62 27.43
N ASN A 175 22.38 6.98 28.41
CA ASN A 175 22.65 5.59 28.79
C ASN A 175 22.37 4.62 27.64
N PHE A 176 21.28 4.82 26.92
CA PHE A 176 20.97 4.04 25.75
C PHE A 176 22.01 4.25 24.64
N TYR A 177 22.38 5.50 24.37
CA TYR A 177 23.36 5.83 23.35
C TYR A 177 24.76 5.28 23.68
N ALA A 178 25.18 5.35 24.95
CA ALA A 178 26.46 4.81 25.39
C ALA A 178 26.62 3.32 25.05
N THR A 179 25.53 2.54 25.20
CA THR A 179 25.53 1.08 24.97
C THR A 179 25.23 0.72 23.50
N GLN A 180 24.36 1.47 22.85
CA GLN A 180 23.77 1.06 21.58
C GLN A 180 24.17 1.95 20.38
N LYS A 181 24.78 3.10 20.60
CA LYS A 181 25.25 4.07 19.58
C LYS A 181 24.18 4.40 18.51
N SER A 182 22.92 4.56 18.95
CA SER A 182 21.79 4.87 18.07
C SER A 182 21.05 6.10 18.57
N ILE A 183 21.12 7.18 17.82
CA ILE A 183 20.39 8.42 18.13
C ILE A 183 18.87 8.20 18.16
N PRO A 184 18.22 7.60 17.13
CA PRO A 184 16.78 7.35 17.19
C PRO A 184 16.37 6.43 18.34
N GLY A 185 17.21 5.48 18.71
CA GLY A 185 16.97 4.61 19.86
C GLY A 185 17.12 5.35 21.18
N ALA A 186 18.06 6.30 21.29
CA ALA A 186 18.23 7.15 22.45
C ALA A 186 17.03 8.11 22.62
N LEU A 187 16.56 8.72 21.53
CA LEU A 187 15.36 9.56 21.53
C LEU A 187 14.13 8.78 22.00
N ALA A 188 13.98 7.53 21.52
CA ALA A 188 12.91 6.66 21.96
C ALA A 188 13.03 6.28 23.46
N ALA A 189 14.24 6.08 23.96
CA ALA A 189 14.49 5.83 25.39
C ALA A 189 14.16 7.07 26.25
N ALA A 190 14.26 8.26 25.68
CA ALA A 190 13.79 9.50 26.29
C ALA A 190 12.26 9.63 26.32
N GLY A 191 11.53 8.74 25.64
CA GLY A 191 10.07 8.77 25.53
C GLY A 191 9.55 9.41 24.24
N LEU A 192 10.44 9.83 23.33
CA LEU A 192 10.09 10.45 22.07
C LEU A 192 9.85 9.38 20.99
N ARG A 193 8.80 9.55 20.18
CA ARG A 193 8.50 8.67 19.06
C ARG A 193 9.09 9.24 17.78
N GLY A 194 9.33 8.40 16.77
CA GLY A 194 9.81 8.84 15.47
C GLY A 194 8.95 9.92 14.82
N SER A 195 7.63 9.86 15.06
CA SER A 195 6.68 10.89 14.63
C SER A 195 6.82 12.23 15.35
N ASP A 196 7.37 12.25 16.55
CA ASP A 196 7.40 13.44 17.39
C ASP A 196 8.56 14.38 17.00
N PHE A 197 9.59 13.87 16.32
CA PHE A 197 10.74 14.66 15.88
C PHE A 197 10.85 14.83 14.35
N ILE A 198 9.91 14.30 13.57
CA ILE A 198 9.77 14.64 12.15
C ILE A 198 8.73 15.76 12.04
N ILE A 199 9.22 17.00 11.88
CA ILE A 199 8.37 18.19 11.75
C ILE A 199 7.89 18.42 10.32
N GLY A 200 8.46 17.71 9.36
CA GLY A 200 8.07 17.86 7.96
C GLY A 200 8.85 16.96 7.04
N TRP A 201 8.59 17.14 5.77
CA TRP A 201 9.23 16.41 4.70
C TRP A 201 9.75 17.40 3.68
N LYS A 202 11.05 17.33 3.37
CA LYS A 202 11.67 18.14 2.32
C LYS A 202 11.62 17.35 1.01
N ARG A 203 11.14 18.00 -0.05
CA ARG A 203 11.19 17.44 -1.40
C ARG A 203 12.64 17.28 -1.86
N ARG A 204 12.92 16.19 -2.54
CA ARG A 204 14.18 15.99 -3.24
C ARG A 204 14.22 16.90 -4.48
N GLU A 205 15.41 17.39 -4.80
CA GLU A 205 15.63 18.29 -5.92
C GLU A 205 16.31 17.58 -7.11
N ASP A 206 16.67 16.30 -6.95
CA ASP A 206 17.37 15.52 -7.99
C ASP A 206 16.39 15.09 -9.08
N PRO A 207 16.46 15.66 -10.29
CA PRO A 207 15.56 15.29 -11.36
C PRO A 207 15.83 13.85 -11.83
N LEU A 208 14.76 13.14 -12.14
CA LEU A 208 14.75 11.84 -12.80
C LEU A 208 14.21 12.01 -14.23
N ASP A 209 14.20 10.98 -15.04
CA ASP A 209 13.79 11.14 -16.45
C ASP A 209 12.32 10.76 -16.66
N VAL A 210 11.92 9.57 -16.22
CA VAL A 210 10.58 9.01 -16.44
C VAL A 210 10.00 8.47 -15.15
N GLY A 211 8.74 8.78 -14.86
CA GLY A 211 7.95 8.23 -13.78
C GLY A 211 6.73 7.46 -14.30
N PHE A 212 6.59 6.20 -13.91
CA PHE A 212 5.36 5.42 -14.08
C PHE A 212 4.64 5.38 -12.74
N ILE A 213 3.39 5.85 -12.70
CA ILE A 213 2.62 6.00 -11.47
C ILE A 213 1.41 5.06 -11.53
N ASP A 214 1.45 3.95 -10.79
CA ASP A 214 0.29 3.07 -10.64
C ASP A 214 -0.67 3.61 -9.57
N GLU A 215 -1.95 3.24 -9.64
CA GLU A 215 -3.03 3.71 -8.75
C GLU A 215 -3.09 5.25 -8.64
N SER A 216 -2.88 5.95 -9.76
CA SER A 216 -2.83 7.42 -9.81
C SER A 216 -4.15 8.12 -9.44
N SER A 217 -5.27 7.38 -9.37
CA SER A 217 -6.54 7.87 -8.81
C SER A 217 -6.44 8.32 -7.34
N MET A 218 -5.45 7.81 -6.59
CA MET A 218 -5.18 8.18 -5.20
C MET A 218 -4.22 9.36 -5.05
N LEU A 219 -3.69 9.88 -6.14
CA LEU A 219 -2.69 10.94 -6.15
C LEU A 219 -3.35 12.30 -5.90
N ASP A 220 -2.88 13.03 -4.90
CA ASP A 220 -3.34 14.40 -4.66
C ASP A 220 -2.64 15.42 -5.58
N ALA A 221 -3.25 16.60 -5.73
CA ALA A 221 -2.73 17.64 -6.62
C ALA A 221 -1.31 18.09 -6.26
N ARG A 222 -1.01 18.22 -4.95
CA ARG A 222 0.32 18.62 -4.49
C ARG A 222 1.38 17.57 -4.81
N GLN A 223 1.08 16.31 -4.57
CA GLN A 223 1.98 15.21 -4.93
C GLN A 223 2.20 15.15 -6.45
N PHE A 224 1.16 15.42 -7.23
CA PHE A 224 1.26 15.47 -8.68
C PHE A 224 2.16 16.60 -9.16
N ASP A 225 2.04 17.80 -8.59
CA ASP A 225 2.91 18.92 -8.89
C ASP A 225 4.36 18.62 -8.50
N ASP A 226 4.60 18.06 -7.31
CA ASP A 226 5.92 17.64 -6.86
C ASP A 226 6.55 16.58 -7.81
N LEU A 227 5.73 15.64 -8.32
CA LEU A 227 6.19 14.65 -9.30
C LEU A 227 6.58 15.30 -10.62
N ARG A 228 5.82 16.27 -11.12
CA ARG A 228 6.11 16.98 -12.37
C ARG A 228 7.42 17.80 -12.33
N GLU A 229 7.83 18.25 -11.15
CA GLU A 229 9.11 18.94 -11.00
C GLU A 229 10.32 17.98 -11.03
N ILE A 230 10.13 16.73 -10.61
CA ILE A 230 11.20 15.71 -10.59
C ILE A 230 11.24 14.90 -11.88
N PHE A 231 10.07 14.64 -12.48
CA PHE A 231 9.95 13.84 -13.69
C PHE A 231 9.46 14.68 -14.88
N PRO A 232 10.33 15.01 -15.84
CA PRO A 232 9.88 15.66 -17.06
C PRO A 232 8.92 14.80 -17.90
N THR A 233 8.91 13.48 -17.70
CA THR A 233 7.93 12.58 -18.34
C THR A 233 7.21 11.74 -17.29
N LEU A 234 5.88 11.83 -17.24
CA LEU A 234 5.02 11.06 -16.36
C LEU A 234 3.98 10.25 -17.13
N ILE A 235 3.88 8.97 -16.81
CA ILE A 235 2.82 8.09 -17.29
C ILE A 235 1.99 7.64 -16.10
N LEU A 236 0.73 8.03 -16.09
CA LEU A 236 -0.22 7.76 -15.01
C LEU A 236 -1.07 6.54 -15.38
N PHE A 237 -1.17 5.57 -14.47
CA PHE A 237 -2.08 4.42 -14.58
C PHE A 237 -3.16 4.57 -13.52
N GLY A 238 -4.41 4.72 -13.92
CA GLY A 238 -5.50 5.02 -12.99
C GLY A 238 -6.83 4.39 -13.37
N ASP A 239 -7.74 4.38 -12.43
CA ASP A 239 -9.12 3.91 -12.61
C ASP A 239 -10.07 5.06 -12.28
N PRO A 240 -10.79 5.62 -13.27
CA PRO A 240 -11.67 6.76 -13.07
C PRO A 240 -12.92 6.45 -12.23
N ALA A 241 -13.23 5.16 -12.01
CA ALA A 241 -14.36 4.74 -11.17
C ALA A 241 -13.97 4.59 -9.68
N GLN A 242 -12.69 4.66 -9.33
CA GLN A 242 -12.24 4.62 -7.94
C GLN A 242 -12.54 5.91 -7.17
N LEU A 243 -12.22 5.91 -5.87
CA LEU A 243 -12.32 7.09 -5.01
C LEU A 243 -11.18 8.07 -5.31
N ALA A 244 -11.52 9.34 -5.38
CA ALA A 244 -10.53 10.41 -5.41
C ALA A 244 -9.82 10.58 -4.06
N PRO A 245 -8.68 11.31 -4.01
CA PRO A 245 -7.99 11.59 -2.77
C PRO A 245 -8.86 12.30 -1.75
N VAL A 246 -8.72 11.95 -0.47
CA VAL A 246 -9.49 12.55 0.62
C VAL A 246 -9.15 14.04 0.76
N GLY A 247 -10.17 14.88 0.89
CA GLY A 247 -10.00 16.33 1.09
C GLY A 247 -9.89 17.17 -0.18
N GLN A 248 -9.97 16.56 -1.34
CA GLN A 248 -10.10 17.24 -2.63
C GLN A 248 -11.56 17.18 -3.13
N SER A 249 -11.93 18.07 -4.04
CA SER A 249 -13.30 18.20 -4.58
C SER A 249 -13.79 17.01 -5.41
N GLY A 250 -13.17 15.84 -5.26
CA GLY A 250 -13.48 14.62 -5.99
C GLY A 250 -12.84 14.53 -7.37
N ALA A 251 -12.02 15.50 -7.76
CA ALA A 251 -11.27 15.47 -9.01
C ALA A 251 -9.99 14.63 -8.85
N MET A 252 -9.70 13.84 -9.86
CA MET A 252 -8.45 13.08 -9.98
C MET A 252 -7.45 13.84 -10.86
N VAL A 253 -6.17 13.58 -10.67
CA VAL A 253 -5.10 14.31 -11.38
C VAL A 253 -5.18 14.19 -12.90
N PHE A 254 -5.74 13.12 -13.42
CA PHE A 254 -5.91 12.93 -14.87
C PHE A 254 -7.17 13.60 -15.42
N ASP A 255 -8.09 14.09 -14.59
CA ASP A 255 -9.27 14.82 -15.07
C ASP A 255 -8.88 16.16 -15.73
N GLY A 256 -7.80 16.78 -15.25
CA GLY A 256 -7.26 18.03 -15.81
C GLY A 256 -6.40 17.87 -17.06
N LEU A 257 -6.15 16.64 -17.55
CA LEU A 257 -5.39 16.40 -18.77
C LEU A 257 -6.28 16.57 -20.01
N GLU A 258 -5.67 16.94 -21.15
CA GLU A 258 -6.35 16.96 -22.45
C GLU A 258 -6.70 15.54 -22.92
N GLU A 259 -7.74 15.41 -23.72
CA GLU A 259 -8.17 14.09 -24.23
C GLU A 259 -7.08 13.38 -25.04
N ALA A 260 -6.24 14.13 -25.76
CA ALA A 260 -5.09 13.58 -26.49
C ALA A 260 -4.00 12.97 -25.60
N GLN A 261 -4.01 13.30 -24.30
CA GLN A 261 -3.08 12.76 -23.30
C GLN A 261 -3.64 11.53 -22.58
N LYS A 262 -4.87 11.13 -22.89
CA LYS A 262 -5.59 10.05 -22.23
C LYS A 262 -5.79 8.87 -23.18
N THR A 263 -5.53 7.67 -22.67
CA THR A 263 -5.85 6.42 -23.38
C THR A 263 -6.71 5.56 -22.47
N MET A 264 -7.83 5.08 -22.99
CA MET A 264 -8.77 4.27 -22.21
C MET A 264 -8.62 2.79 -22.58
N LEU A 265 -8.34 1.95 -21.56
CA LEU A 265 -8.44 0.50 -21.67
C LEU A 265 -9.88 0.08 -21.40
N THR A 266 -10.55 -0.43 -22.41
CA THR A 266 -11.98 -0.78 -22.37
C THR A 266 -12.20 -2.27 -22.19
N ARG A 267 -11.26 -3.10 -22.64
CA ARG A 267 -11.36 -4.56 -22.54
C ARG A 267 -11.04 -5.04 -21.11
N ILE A 268 -11.83 -5.95 -20.62
CA ILE A 268 -11.63 -6.58 -19.31
C ILE A 268 -10.92 -7.92 -19.49
N HIS A 269 -9.77 -8.11 -18.83
CA HIS A 269 -8.85 -9.24 -19.02
C HIS A 269 -8.75 -10.14 -17.77
N ARG A 270 -9.78 -10.41 -17.02
CA ARG A 270 -9.68 -11.41 -15.96
C ARG A 270 -9.87 -12.81 -16.51
N GLN A 271 -9.15 -13.78 -15.88
CA GLN A 271 -9.05 -15.20 -16.26
C GLN A 271 -10.38 -15.98 -16.35
N SER A 272 -11.53 -15.34 -16.10
CA SER A 272 -12.85 -15.86 -16.46
C SER A 272 -13.65 -14.70 -17.05
N ASP A 273 -14.06 -14.84 -18.29
CA ASP A 273 -14.96 -13.90 -19.00
C ASP A 273 -16.32 -13.73 -18.30
N ASP A 274 -16.54 -14.38 -17.15
CA ASP A 274 -17.78 -14.39 -16.37
C ASP A 274 -17.49 -14.13 -14.88
N SER A 275 -17.27 -12.85 -14.51
CA SER A 275 -17.13 -12.44 -13.12
C SER A 275 -18.32 -11.62 -12.66
N PRO A 276 -19.34 -12.22 -12.02
CA PRO A 276 -20.53 -11.49 -11.56
C PRO A 276 -20.19 -10.39 -10.55
N ILE A 277 -19.05 -10.49 -9.86
CA ILE A 277 -18.55 -9.45 -8.96
C ILE A 277 -18.15 -8.20 -9.75
N LEU A 278 -17.47 -8.37 -10.89
CA LEU A 278 -17.09 -7.25 -11.75
C LEU A 278 -18.29 -6.68 -12.49
N ASP A 279 -19.25 -7.51 -12.90
CA ASP A 279 -20.47 -7.04 -13.56
C ASP A 279 -21.26 -6.10 -12.64
N LEU A 280 -21.39 -6.46 -11.35
CA LEU A 280 -21.98 -5.59 -10.34
C LEU A 280 -21.19 -4.28 -10.18
N ALA A 281 -19.86 -4.37 -10.11
CA ALA A 281 -19.04 -3.17 -9.99
C ALA A 281 -19.18 -2.26 -11.22
N HIS A 282 -19.20 -2.82 -12.42
CA HIS A 282 -19.33 -2.05 -13.65
C HIS A 282 -20.73 -1.45 -13.86
N ALA A 283 -21.78 -2.11 -13.36
CA ALA A 283 -23.15 -1.59 -13.40
C ALA A 283 -23.29 -0.25 -12.65
N LEU A 284 -22.45 0.01 -11.63
CA LEU A 284 -22.43 1.28 -10.89
C LEU A 284 -22.07 2.51 -11.76
N ALA A 285 -21.53 2.30 -12.95
CA ALA A 285 -21.27 3.38 -13.92
C ALA A 285 -22.55 3.94 -14.54
N ASP A 286 -23.65 3.19 -14.53
CA ASP A 286 -24.94 3.68 -15.03
C ASP A 286 -25.54 4.72 -14.07
N PRO A 287 -25.72 5.98 -14.51
CA PRO A 287 -26.26 7.03 -13.66
C PRO A 287 -27.69 6.76 -13.21
N SER A 288 -28.47 5.98 -13.96
CA SER A 288 -29.87 5.66 -13.66
C SER A 288 -30.06 4.71 -12.48
N ILE A 289 -29.01 3.97 -12.09
CA ILE A 289 -29.09 3.01 -11.00
C ILE A 289 -28.98 3.75 -9.66
N ASP A 290 -30.05 3.74 -8.88
CA ASP A 290 -30.04 4.19 -7.49
C ASP A 290 -29.59 3.08 -6.52
N PHE A 291 -29.47 3.40 -5.23
CA PHE A 291 -29.01 2.44 -4.23
C PHE A 291 -29.91 1.20 -4.12
N PHE A 292 -31.23 1.39 -4.15
CA PHE A 292 -32.19 0.28 -4.02
C PHE A 292 -32.24 -0.59 -5.28
N ALA A 293 -32.12 0.02 -6.46
CA ALA A 293 -31.99 -0.71 -7.71
C ALA A 293 -30.72 -1.57 -7.70
N PHE A 294 -29.61 -1.00 -7.24
CA PHE A 294 -28.35 -1.73 -7.11
C PHE A 294 -28.45 -2.89 -6.10
N GLU A 295 -29.08 -2.66 -4.96
CA GLU A 295 -29.26 -3.71 -3.95
C GLU A 295 -30.10 -4.89 -4.47
N ARG A 296 -31.14 -4.61 -5.28
CA ARG A 296 -31.89 -5.66 -6.00
C ARG A 296 -30.99 -6.42 -6.99
N MET A 297 -30.13 -5.72 -7.74
CA MET A 297 -29.19 -6.38 -8.65
C MET A 297 -28.25 -7.32 -7.89
N VAL A 298 -27.77 -6.93 -6.72
CA VAL A 298 -26.95 -7.79 -5.85
C VAL A 298 -27.72 -9.02 -5.40
N GLN A 299 -29.00 -8.87 -5.01
CA GLN A 299 -29.88 -9.98 -4.60
C GLN A 299 -30.14 -10.92 -5.77
N ASP A 300 -30.42 -10.40 -6.96
CA ASP A 300 -30.64 -11.21 -8.18
C ASP A 300 -29.35 -11.95 -8.60
N ALA A 301 -28.19 -11.32 -8.43
CA ALA A 301 -26.91 -11.97 -8.70
C ALA A 301 -26.61 -13.07 -7.67
N ALA A 302 -26.91 -12.83 -6.39
CA ALA A 302 -26.75 -13.83 -5.32
C ALA A 302 -27.65 -15.07 -5.52
N ALA A 303 -28.82 -14.89 -6.13
CA ALA A 303 -29.71 -16.01 -6.47
C ALA A 303 -29.16 -16.90 -7.61
N ARG A 304 -28.26 -16.35 -8.44
CA ARG A 304 -27.73 -17.03 -9.63
C ARG A 304 -26.31 -17.56 -9.48
N ASP A 305 -25.51 -16.93 -8.64
CA ASP A 305 -24.07 -17.23 -8.53
C ASP A 305 -23.62 -17.26 -7.05
N PRO A 306 -23.02 -18.38 -6.60
CA PRO A 306 -22.58 -18.57 -5.21
C PRO A 306 -21.41 -17.67 -4.81
N ARG A 307 -20.75 -16.99 -5.76
CA ARG A 307 -19.69 -16.02 -5.47
C ARG A 307 -20.24 -14.71 -4.89
N ILE A 308 -21.56 -14.49 -4.98
CA ILE A 308 -22.25 -13.34 -4.40
C ILE A 308 -23.21 -13.84 -3.34
N ILE A 309 -23.11 -13.30 -2.15
CA ILE A 309 -23.90 -13.71 -0.99
C ILE A 309 -24.57 -12.48 -0.37
N CYS A 310 -25.89 -12.51 -0.23
CA CYS A 310 -26.60 -11.54 0.60
C CYS A 310 -26.73 -12.08 2.02
N ALA A 311 -26.09 -11.42 2.98
CA ALA A 311 -26.10 -11.82 4.38
C ALA A 311 -26.84 -10.82 5.26
N PRO A 312 -27.72 -11.26 6.18
CA PRO A 312 -28.37 -10.35 7.11
C PRO A 312 -27.44 -9.88 8.24
N ARG A 313 -26.28 -10.53 8.42
CA ARG A 313 -25.34 -10.24 9.51
C ARG A 313 -23.90 -10.29 9.00
N VAL A 314 -23.05 -9.49 9.63
CA VAL A 314 -21.59 -9.59 9.47
C VAL A 314 -21.14 -10.92 10.05
N ASP A 315 -20.39 -11.70 9.31
CA ASP A 315 -19.81 -12.96 9.77
C ASP A 315 -18.55 -12.67 10.60
N SER A 316 -18.62 -12.96 11.90
CA SER A 316 -17.53 -12.70 12.85
C SER A 316 -16.33 -13.63 12.64
N ASP A 317 -16.54 -14.88 12.20
CA ASP A 317 -15.44 -15.79 11.91
C ASP A 317 -14.66 -15.32 10.68
N LEU A 318 -15.37 -14.83 9.65
CA LEU A 318 -14.73 -14.29 8.45
C LEU A 318 -13.94 -13.00 8.76
N MET A 319 -14.44 -12.13 9.66
CA MET A 319 -13.72 -10.91 10.07
C MET A 319 -12.32 -11.20 10.64
N ALA A 320 -12.09 -12.39 11.17
CA ALA A 320 -10.79 -12.79 11.69
C ALA A 320 -9.73 -12.96 10.56
N ARG A 321 -10.12 -13.16 9.31
CA ARG A 321 -9.23 -13.40 8.16
C ARG A 321 -9.38 -12.37 7.05
N SER A 322 -10.57 -11.81 6.93
CA SER A 322 -10.93 -10.84 5.90
C SER A 322 -11.78 -9.72 6.52
N PRO A 323 -11.36 -8.46 6.40
CA PRO A 323 -12.05 -7.37 7.09
C PRO A 323 -13.45 -7.12 6.53
N CYS A 324 -14.35 -6.64 7.40
CA CYS A 324 -15.57 -6.01 6.96
C CYS A 324 -15.28 -4.59 6.45
N LEU A 325 -15.64 -4.29 5.21
CA LEU A 325 -15.42 -2.98 4.60
C LEU A 325 -16.57 -2.02 4.92
N VAL A 326 -16.21 -0.85 5.44
CA VAL A 326 -17.15 0.19 5.88
C VAL A 326 -16.74 1.55 5.33
N TRP A 327 -17.65 2.50 5.29
CA TRP A 327 -17.35 3.87 4.91
C TRP A 327 -16.76 4.68 6.07
N ARG A 328 -17.47 4.73 7.22
CA ARG A 328 -17.18 5.65 8.31
C ARG A 328 -16.26 5.02 9.35
N ASN A 329 -15.34 5.85 9.88
CA ASN A 329 -14.43 5.41 10.94
C ASN A 329 -15.18 5.00 12.23
N ALA A 330 -16.24 5.73 12.60
CA ALA A 330 -17.07 5.37 13.74
C ALA A 330 -17.73 4.00 13.60
N THR A 331 -18.17 3.62 12.37
CA THR A 331 -18.72 2.28 12.10
C THR A 331 -17.62 1.22 12.22
N ARG A 332 -16.43 1.50 11.71
CA ARG A 332 -15.25 0.63 11.83
C ARG A 332 -14.94 0.32 13.30
N ILE A 333 -14.81 1.35 14.13
CA ILE A 333 -14.51 1.20 15.56
C ILE A 333 -15.60 0.39 16.26
N ARG A 334 -16.86 0.67 16.02
CA ARG A 334 -17.99 -0.08 16.60
C ARG A 334 -17.99 -1.56 16.21
N LEU A 335 -17.72 -1.88 14.93
CA LEU A 335 -17.65 -3.26 14.47
C LEU A 335 -16.45 -4.01 15.07
N ILE A 336 -15.29 -3.37 15.21
CA ILE A 336 -14.11 -3.95 15.86
C ILE A 336 -14.42 -4.28 17.32
N ASN A 337 -15.04 -3.36 18.07
CA ASN A 337 -15.42 -3.60 19.45
C ASN A 337 -16.49 -4.69 19.59
N ALA A 338 -17.45 -4.73 18.65
CA ALA A 338 -18.43 -5.81 18.61
C ALA A 338 -17.79 -7.16 18.29
N PHE A 339 -16.84 -7.21 17.35
CA PHE A 339 -16.04 -8.40 17.04
C PHE A 339 -15.30 -8.91 18.27
N ARG A 340 -14.54 -8.06 18.95
CA ARG A 340 -13.80 -8.43 20.17
C ARG A 340 -14.73 -8.97 21.25
N ARG A 341 -15.90 -8.35 21.44
CA ARG A 341 -16.90 -8.77 22.41
C ARG A 341 -17.50 -10.15 22.11
N VAL A 342 -17.84 -10.45 20.85
CA VAL A 342 -18.44 -11.76 20.50
C VAL A 342 -17.43 -12.90 20.56
N HIS A 343 -16.13 -12.58 20.51
CA HIS A 343 -15.03 -13.54 20.70
C HIS A 343 -14.50 -13.57 22.13
N ASP A 344 -15.16 -12.90 23.09
CA ASP A 344 -14.76 -12.82 24.49
C ASP A 344 -13.31 -12.33 24.69
N ALA A 345 -12.86 -11.42 23.81
CA ALA A 345 -11.53 -10.84 23.90
C ALA A 345 -11.41 -9.93 25.14
N PRO A 346 -10.35 -10.07 25.97
CA PRO A 346 -10.11 -9.19 27.11
C PRO A 346 -9.95 -7.73 26.69
N GLU A 347 -10.34 -6.80 27.57
CA GLU A 347 -10.18 -5.37 27.26
C GLU A 347 -8.72 -4.92 27.22
N ASP A 348 -7.86 -5.54 28.05
CA ASP A 348 -6.47 -5.15 28.31
C ASP A 348 -5.42 -5.91 27.48
N SER A 349 -5.83 -6.88 26.67
CA SER A 349 -4.92 -7.73 25.91
C SER A 349 -5.52 -8.22 24.59
N LEU A 350 -4.67 -8.78 23.73
CA LEU A 350 -5.08 -9.42 22.49
C LEU A 350 -5.18 -10.93 22.66
N LEU A 351 -6.17 -11.52 22.02
CA LEU A 351 -6.25 -12.97 21.84
C LEU A 351 -5.42 -13.42 20.62
N PRO A 352 -4.73 -14.57 20.71
CA PRO A 352 -4.19 -15.21 19.51
C PRO A 352 -5.30 -15.44 18.47
N GLY A 353 -5.03 -15.07 17.23
CA GLY A 353 -6.03 -15.11 16.15
C GLY A 353 -6.66 -13.76 15.82
N GLU A 354 -6.50 -12.72 16.65
CA GLU A 354 -6.99 -11.37 16.32
C GLU A 354 -6.26 -10.80 15.10
N PRO A 355 -6.99 -10.22 14.11
CA PRO A 355 -6.41 -9.62 12.93
C PRO A 355 -5.89 -8.22 13.22
N LEU A 356 -4.71 -7.92 12.69
CA LEU A 356 -4.06 -6.61 12.80
C LEU A 356 -3.65 -6.11 11.42
N ILE A 357 -3.57 -4.79 11.26
CA ILE A 357 -3.00 -4.14 10.08
C ILE A 357 -1.80 -3.29 10.49
N CYS A 358 -0.69 -3.46 9.80
CA CYS A 358 0.50 -2.66 10.04
C CYS A 358 0.26 -1.22 9.58
N ASP A 359 0.38 -0.26 10.49
CA ASP A 359 0.24 1.18 10.20
C ASP A 359 1.57 1.86 9.89
N GLY A 360 2.69 1.23 10.27
CA GLY A 360 4.04 1.70 9.97
C GLY A 360 5.12 0.90 10.67
N LEU A 361 6.37 1.09 10.22
CA LEU A 361 7.57 0.51 10.83
C LEU A 361 8.45 1.65 11.35
N GLU A 362 8.43 1.87 12.66
CA GLU A 362 9.27 2.83 13.35
C GLU A 362 10.45 2.08 13.98
N LEU A 363 11.51 1.85 13.19
CA LEU A 363 12.72 1.18 13.64
C LEU A 363 13.93 2.12 13.48
N PRO A 364 14.85 2.15 14.48
CA PRO A 364 16.07 2.94 14.41
C PRO A 364 16.91 2.62 13.17
N LEU A 365 17.64 3.60 12.64
CA LEU A 365 18.50 3.44 11.45
C LEU A 365 19.52 2.30 11.60
N LYS A 366 20.07 2.09 12.81
CA LYS A 366 20.96 0.94 13.06
C LYS A 366 20.31 -0.43 12.88
N HIS A 367 18.99 -0.49 12.93
CA HIS A 367 18.21 -1.69 12.65
C HIS A 367 17.72 -1.74 11.18
N ARG A 368 18.34 -0.95 10.28
CA ARG A 368 18.00 -0.93 8.84
C ARG A 368 17.95 -2.35 8.24
N LYS A 369 18.92 -3.20 8.57
CA LYS A 369 18.91 -4.61 8.10
C LYS A 369 17.67 -5.36 8.55
N LYS A 370 17.26 -5.19 9.82
CA LYS A 370 16.05 -5.81 10.37
C LYS A 370 14.79 -5.24 9.74
N ARG A 371 14.76 -3.93 9.48
CA ARG A 371 13.65 -3.29 8.76
C ARG A 371 13.52 -3.84 7.35
N ILE A 372 14.64 -3.92 6.62
CA ILE A 372 14.68 -4.49 5.26
C ILE A 372 14.22 -5.95 5.27
N ASP A 373 14.68 -6.75 6.25
CA ASP A 373 14.24 -8.14 6.41
C ASP A 373 12.72 -8.24 6.66
N LEU A 374 12.18 -7.43 7.58
CA LEU A 374 10.73 -7.43 7.84
C LEU A 374 9.92 -6.97 6.61
N GLU A 375 10.40 -5.93 5.90
CA GLU A 375 9.77 -5.44 4.67
C GLU A 375 9.86 -6.48 3.54
N ALA A 376 10.99 -7.17 3.39
CA ALA A 376 11.16 -8.25 2.43
C ALA A 376 10.23 -9.44 2.70
N ARG A 377 9.98 -9.73 3.98
CA ARG A 377 9.00 -10.74 4.42
C ARG A 377 7.54 -10.24 4.35
N GLY A 378 7.31 -9.06 3.82
CA GLY A 378 5.98 -8.50 3.59
C GLY A 378 5.39 -7.68 4.75
N LEU A 379 6.13 -7.45 5.85
CA LEU A 379 5.66 -6.55 6.90
C LEU A 379 5.89 -5.09 6.50
N ILE A 380 4.93 -4.54 5.80
CA ILE A 380 4.89 -3.17 5.28
C ILE A 380 3.63 -2.45 5.77
N LYS A 381 3.60 -1.13 5.66
CA LYS A 381 2.37 -0.38 5.95
C LYS A 381 1.22 -0.89 5.09
N GLY A 382 0.10 -1.22 5.72
CA GLY A 382 -1.06 -1.85 5.09
C GLY A 382 -1.03 -3.38 5.05
N ALA A 383 0.07 -4.02 5.49
CA ALA A 383 0.12 -5.48 5.58
C ALA A 383 -0.83 -5.99 6.67
N GLN A 384 -1.62 -7.01 6.31
CA GLN A 384 -2.47 -7.70 7.25
C GLN A 384 -1.69 -8.80 7.97
N THR A 385 -1.87 -8.87 9.27
CA THR A 385 -1.21 -9.84 10.12
C THR A 385 -2.22 -10.43 11.11
N ILE A 386 -1.94 -11.64 11.56
CA ILE A 386 -2.67 -12.28 12.66
C ILE A 386 -1.76 -12.31 13.88
N TYR A 387 -2.30 -11.89 15.02
CA TYR A 387 -1.59 -11.97 16.29
C TYR A 387 -1.49 -13.42 16.76
N LEU A 388 -0.28 -13.90 17.00
CA LEU A 388 -0.01 -15.27 17.44
C LEU A 388 0.27 -15.35 18.96
N GLY A 389 0.43 -14.21 19.61
CA GLY A 389 0.77 -14.12 21.04
C GLY A 389 2.00 -13.25 21.31
N PRO A 390 2.33 -13.06 22.60
CA PRO A 390 3.50 -12.28 23.00
C PRO A 390 4.79 -12.93 22.52
N GLY A 391 5.79 -12.10 22.21
CA GLY A 391 7.14 -12.53 21.89
C GLY A 391 7.95 -12.94 23.12
N LYS A 392 9.17 -13.44 22.91
CA LYS A 392 10.09 -13.79 24.00
C LYS A 392 10.58 -12.59 24.83
N ARG A 393 10.55 -11.39 24.26
CA ARG A 393 10.93 -10.13 24.92
C ARG A 393 9.71 -9.27 25.15
N ALA A 394 9.68 -8.53 26.25
CA ALA A 394 8.63 -7.53 26.49
C ALA A 394 8.56 -6.54 25.32
N GLY A 395 7.35 -6.15 24.92
CA GLY A 395 7.11 -5.27 23.77
C GLY A 395 7.21 -5.96 22.40
N PHE A 396 7.46 -7.28 22.34
CA PHE A 396 7.48 -8.03 21.08
C PHE A 396 6.20 -8.83 20.88
N SER A 397 5.70 -8.86 19.66
CA SER A 397 4.61 -9.73 19.24
C SER A 397 5.10 -10.78 18.25
N ARG A 398 4.53 -11.97 18.35
CA ARG A 398 4.61 -12.98 17.30
C ARG A 398 3.43 -12.77 16.36
N LEU A 399 3.70 -12.70 15.08
CA LEU A 399 2.75 -12.35 14.05
C LEU A 399 2.83 -13.33 12.88
N HIS A 400 1.71 -13.53 12.21
CA HIS A 400 1.63 -14.21 10.93
C HIS A 400 1.20 -13.20 9.86
N ILE A 401 2.04 -12.96 8.86
CA ILE A 401 1.75 -12.02 7.77
C ILE A 401 0.93 -12.77 6.70
N LEU A 402 -0.27 -12.31 6.43
CA LEU A 402 -1.14 -12.95 5.45
C LEU A 402 -0.58 -12.76 4.02
N GLY A 403 -0.51 -13.85 3.27
CA GLY A 403 -0.02 -13.85 1.89
C GLY A 403 1.51 -13.73 1.73
N ALA A 404 2.29 -13.89 2.80
CA ALA A 404 3.74 -13.95 2.73
C ALA A 404 4.25 -15.39 2.60
N GLU A 405 5.36 -15.60 1.88
CA GLU A 405 5.98 -16.92 1.74
C GLU A 405 6.55 -17.43 3.08
N ASP A 406 7.22 -16.54 3.83
CA ASP A 406 7.67 -16.79 5.21
C ASP A 406 6.88 -15.91 6.19
N PRO A 407 5.65 -16.35 6.56
CA PRO A 407 4.69 -15.50 7.20
C PRO A 407 4.94 -15.26 8.69
N ARG A 408 5.72 -16.11 9.37
CA ARG A 408 5.89 -16.03 10.84
C ARG A 408 7.03 -15.09 11.21
N VAL A 409 6.69 -13.95 11.82
CA VAL A 409 7.68 -12.96 12.27
C VAL A 409 7.53 -12.67 13.76
N SER A 410 8.62 -12.23 14.37
CA SER A 410 8.59 -11.62 15.71
C SER A 410 9.11 -10.20 15.60
N ALA A 411 8.26 -9.23 15.93
CA ALA A 411 8.58 -7.82 15.82
C ALA A 411 8.28 -7.07 17.13
N ALA A 412 9.10 -6.07 17.44
CA ALA A 412 8.75 -5.06 18.42
C ALA A 412 7.49 -4.34 17.95
N SER A 413 6.48 -4.24 18.79
CA SER A 413 5.13 -3.87 18.38
C SER A 413 4.51 -2.81 19.27
N ILE A 414 3.77 -1.89 18.65
CA ILE A 414 2.86 -0.95 19.30
C ILE A 414 1.47 -1.26 18.73
N VAL A 415 0.62 -1.86 19.54
CA VAL A 415 -0.74 -2.22 19.09
C VAL A 415 -1.72 -1.20 19.64
N LYS A 416 -2.52 -0.59 18.77
CA LYS A 416 -3.52 0.42 19.12
C LYS A 416 -4.91 -0.15 18.89
N ILE A 417 -5.74 -0.13 19.91
CA ILE A 417 -7.16 -0.51 19.84
C ILE A 417 -7.99 0.75 20.13
N GLU A 418 -8.71 1.20 19.12
CA GLU A 418 -9.59 2.35 19.23
C GLU A 418 -10.90 1.91 19.90
N LYS A 419 -11.38 2.71 20.83
CA LYS A 419 -12.66 2.51 21.51
C LYS A 419 -13.67 3.56 21.07
N PRO A 420 -14.97 3.21 21.05
CA PRO A 420 -16.02 4.21 20.84
C PRO A 420 -15.94 5.26 21.96
N ASP A 421 -16.13 6.52 21.57
CA ASP A 421 -16.22 7.66 22.49
C ASP A 421 -14.93 7.98 23.29
N GLU A 422 -13.79 7.39 22.90
CA GLU A 422 -12.47 7.72 23.44
C GLU A 422 -11.59 8.35 22.33
N ASP A 423 -10.95 9.48 22.62
CA ASP A 423 -10.06 10.18 21.68
C ASP A 423 -8.71 9.46 21.52
N GLU A 424 -8.23 8.83 22.59
CA GLU A 424 -6.96 8.11 22.59
C GLU A 424 -7.18 6.59 22.47
N PRO A 425 -6.41 5.90 21.63
CA PRO A 425 -6.49 4.45 21.52
C PRO A 425 -5.92 3.77 22.76
N PHE A 426 -6.58 2.73 23.21
CA PHE A 426 -6.02 1.83 24.22
C PHE A 426 -4.83 1.06 23.61
N ILE A 427 -3.73 0.96 24.35
CA ILE A 427 -2.50 0.29 23.92
C ILE A 427 -2.20 -0.89 24.85
N PRO A 428 -2.72 -2.09 24.55
CA PRO A 428 -2.47 -3.29 25.36
C PRO A 428 -1.03 -3.78 25.28
N TYR A 429 -0.31 -3.34 24.26
CA TYR A 429 1.04 -3.82 23.96
C TYR A 429 1.88 -2.71 23.36
N ALA A 430 2.97 -2.37 24.00
CA ALA A 430 3.86 -1.30 23.55
C ALA A 430 5.33 -1.66 23.67
N ALA A 431 6.04 -1.52 22.55
CA ALA A 431 7.49 -1.37 22.52
C ALA A 431 7.84 0.13 22.44
N HIS A 432 9.05 0.50 22.85
CA HIS A 432 9.51 1.89 22.69
C HIS A 432 9.60 2.30 21.20
N MET A 433 9.99 1.35 20.34
CA MET A 433 10.01 1.52 18.87
C MET A 433 9.71 0.16 18.22
N GLY A 434 9.00 0.18 17.10
CA GLY A 434 8.65 -1.06 16.44
C GLY A 434 7.65 -0.89 15.31
N ALA A 435 6.97 -1.96 14.97
CA ALA A 435 5.84 -1.93 14.06
C ALA A 435 4.59 -1.46 14.82
N THR A 436 3.91 -0.47 14.26
CA THR A 436 2.63 0.03 14.78
C THR A 436 1.49 -0.72 14.11
N PHE A 437 0.52 -1.17 14.90
CA PHE A 437 -0.62 -1.93 14.42
C PHE A 437 -1.95 -1.33 14.89
N LEU A 438 -2.92 -1.37 13.99
CA LEU A 438 -4.34 -1.16 14.27
C LEU A 438 -5.09 -2.49 14.17
N HIS A 439 -6.22 -2.62 14.85
CA HIS A 439 -7.07 -3.79 14.71
C HIS A 439 -7.73 -3.82 13.32
N ALA A 440 -7.78 -4.99 12.68
CA ALA A 440 -8.14 -5.13 11.27
C ALA A 440 -9.42 -5.91 10.99
N ALA A 441 -10.23 -6.25 12.00
CA ALA A 441 -11.52 -6.93 11.76
C ALA A 441 -12.51 -6.11 10.90
N ALA A 442 -12.39 -4.79 10.92
CA ALA A 442 -13.06 -3.89 9.99
C ALA A 442 -12.10 -2.82 9.49
N VAL A 443 -12.23 -2.42 8.22
CA VAL A 443 -11.38 -1.44 7.56
C VAL A 443 -12.25 -0.48 6.76
N THR A 444 -11.88 0.81 6.72
CA THR A 444 -12.60 1.75 5.84
C THR A 444 -12.28 1.47 4.38
N ILE A 445 -13.27 1.64 3.51
CA ILE A 445 -13.13 1.43 2.05
C ILE A 445 -11.96 2.25 1.48
N HIS A 446 -11.75 3.47 1.98
CA HIS A 446 -10.59 4.29 1.60
C HIS A 446 -9.25 3.62 1.93
N LYS A 447 -9.12 3.04 3.13
CA LYS A 447 -7.88 2.32 3.52
C LYS A 447 -7.74 0.96 2.83
N ALA A 448 -8.82 0.41 2.28
CA ALA A 448 -8.82 -0.84 1.53
C ALA A 448 -8.33 -0.68 0.07
N GLN A 449 -8.19 0.55 -0.42
CA GLN A 449 -7.63 0.79 -1.77
C GLN A 449 -6.22 0.19 -1.89
N GLY A 450 -5.93 -0.42 -3.04
CA GLY A 450 -4.68 -1.15 -3.28
C GLY A 450 -4.57 -2.50 -2.57
N SER A 451 -5.58 -2.94 -1.80
CA SER A 451 -5.64 -4.27 -1.17
C SER A 451 -6.69 -5.14 -1.84
N GLN A 452 -6.56 -6.46 -1.70
CA GLN A 452 -7.53 -7.45 -2.19
C GLN A 452 -7.57 -8.64 -1.23
N TRP A 453 -8.71 -9.33 -1.18
CA TRP A 453 -8.94 -10.51 -0.34
C TRP A 453 -9.74 -11.55 -1.12
N PRO A 454 -9.58 -12.84 -0.82
CA PRO A 454 -10.43 -13.87 -1.41
C PRO A 454 -11.91 -13.57 -1.19
N ASP A 455 -12.29 -13.33 0.05
CA ASP A 455 -13.65 -12.99 0.46
C ASP A 455 -13.72 -11.57 1.01
N VAL A 456 -14.77 -10.83 0.68
CA VAL A 456 -14.97 -9.47 1.18
C VAL A 456 -16.40 -9.31 1.69
N GLN A 457 -16.54 -8.85 2.91
CA GLN A 457 -17.80 -8.40 3.47
C GLN A 457 -17.95 -6.89 3.27
N VAL A 458 -18.99 -6.47 2.57
CA VAL A 458 -19.33 -5.06 2.35
C VAL A 458 -20.52 -4.69 3.21
N PHE A 459 -20.34 -3.71 4.09
CA PHE A 459 -21.38 -3.26 5.02
C PHE A 459 -22.33 -2.26 4.35
N ALA A 460 -23.41 -2.78 3.74
CA ALA A 460 -24.37 -2.00 2.98
C ALA A 460 -25.04 -0.84 3.76
N PRO A 461 -25.32 -0.95 5.08
CA PRO A 461 -25.88 0.17 5.82
C PRO A 461 -25.04 1.45 5.81
N ASP A 462 -23.72 1.32 5.71
CA ASP A 462 -22.83 2.49 5.59
C ASP A 462 -22.85 3.08 4.17
N LEU A 463 -22.96 2.25 3.15
CA LEU A 463 -23.16 2.70 1.76
C LEU A 463 -24.53 3.38 1.57
N TYR A 464 -25.57 2.86 2.22
CA TYR A 464 -26.87 3.51 2.27
C TYR A 464 -26.78 4.89 2.94
N ALA A 465 -26.07 5.00 4.06
CA ALA A 465 -25.83 6.29 4.70
C ALA A 465 -25.06 7.26 3.79
N ALA A 466 -24.13 6.76 2.96
CA ALA A 466 -23.45 7.58 1.95
C ALA A 466 -24.43 8.02 0.85
N ALA A 467 -25.34 7.15 0.40
CA ALA A 467 -26.38 7.50 -0.58
C ALA A 467 -27.31 8.58 -0.03
N GLN A 468 -27.77 8.43 1.22
CA GLN A 468 -28.64 9.42 1.90
C GLN A 468 -27.94 10.77 2.13
N SER A 469 -26.60 10.80 2.23
CA SER A 469 -25.87 12.05 2.40
C SER A 469 -25.93 12.97 1.17
N GLY A 470 -26.33 12.46 0.00
CA GLY A 470 -26.35 13.19 -1.25
C GLY A 470 -24.98 13.64 -1.76
N ARG A 471 -23.89 13.21 -1.12
CA ARG A 471 -22.52 13.58 -1.52
C ARG A 471 -22.17 12.98 -2.88
N SER A 472 -21.47 13.76 -3.68
CA SER A 472 -20.92 13.34 -4.96
C SER A 472 -19.46 13.76 -5.09
N GLU A 473 -18.70 13.02 -5.89
CA GLU A 473 -17.31 13.31 -6.25
C GLU A 473 -17.19 13.30 -7.77
N ALA A 474 -16.70 14.38 -8.36
CA ALA A 474 -16.60 14.56 -9.81
C ALA A 474 -17.90 14.14 -10.56
N GLY A 475 -19.05 14.59 -10.07
CA GLY A 475 -20.37 14.32 -10.68
C GLY A 475 -20.93 12.90 -10.42
N THR A 476 -20.17 12.00 -9.78
CA THR A 476 -20.64 10.65 -9.44
C THR A 476 -21.04 10.58 -7.96
N PRO A 477 -22.21 10.03 -7.62
CA PRO A 477 -22.61 9.83 -6.23
C PRO A 477 -21.54 9.05 -5.44
N LEU A 478 -21.15 9.57 -4.27
CA LEU A 478 -20.08 9.00 -3.45
C LEU A 478 -20.30 7.52 -3.13
N TRP A 479 -21.56 7.13 -2.83
CA TRP A 479 -21.86 5.74 -2.53
C TRP A 479 -21.52 4.78 -3.66
N LYS A 480 -21.65 5.19 -4.93
CA LYS A 480 -21.29 4.38 -6.10
C LYS A 480 -19.78 4.14 -6.17
N ARG A 481 -18.98 5.17 -5.94
CA ARG A 481 -17.52 5.04 -5.88
C ARG A 481 -17.08 4.15 -4.72
N LEU A 482 -17.70 4.33 -3.55
CA LEU A 482 -17.46 3.48 -2.37
C LEU A 482 -17.82 2.02 -2.66
N ALA A 483 -19.00 1.77 -3.23
CA ALA A 483 -19.45 0.42 -3.60
C ALA A 483 -18.51 -0.21 -4.63
N TYR A 484 -18.14 0.53 -5.68
CA TYR A 484 -17.19 0.07 -6.70
C TYR A 484 -15.86 -0.36 -6.09
N VAL A 485 -15.25 0.50 -5.27
CA VAL A 485 -13.98 0.17 -4.62
C VAL A 485 -14.14 -1.05 -3.71
N ALA A 486 -15.19 -1.10 -2.88
CA ALA A 486 -15.40 -2.21 -1.95
C ALA A 486 -15.59 -3.55 -2.68
N ILE A 487 -16.42 -3.60 -3.71
CA ILE A 487 -16.73 -4.79 -4.50
C ILE A 487 -15.49 -5.29 -5.24
N THR A 488 -14.71 -4.38 -5.84
CA THR A 488 -13.49 -4.73 -6.58
C THR A 488 -12.35 -5.23 -5.68
N ARG A 489 -12.50 -5.22 -4.35
CA ARG A 489 -11.55 -5.84 -3.42
C ARG A 489 -11.72 -7.35 -3.33
N ALA A 490 -12.91 -7.90 -3.64
CA ALA A 490 -13.18 -9.32 -3.62
C ALA A 490 -12.51 -10.04 -4.81
N GLN A 491 -11.81 -11.12 -4.54
CA GLN A 491 -11.20 -11.97 -5.56
C GLN A 491 -12.10 -13.16 -5.91
N GLU A 492 -12.70 -13.79 -4.89
CA GLU A 492 -13.48 -15.02 -5.02
C GLU A 492 -14.95 -14.82 -4.64
N ARG A 493 -15.23 -14.22 -3.48
CA ARG A 493 -16.60 -14.04 -3.00
C ARG A 493 -16.88 -12.63 -2.47
N LEU A 494 -18.04 -12.12 -2.84
CA LEU A 494 -18.60 -10.88 -2.31
C LEU A 494 -19.74 -11.20 -1.35
N ILE A 495 -19.65 -10.74 -0.12
CA ILE A 495 -20.71 -10.84 0.89
C ILE A 495 -21.29 -9.45 1.13
N TRP A 496 -22.53 -9.24 0.67
CA TRP A 496 -23.27 -8.00 0.85
C TRP A 496 -24.07 -8.07 2.15
N VAL A 497 -23.67 -7.32 3.16
CA VAL A 497 -24.26 -7.36 4.51
C VAL A 497 -25.31 -6.27 4.65
N THR A 498 -26.55 -6.68 4.92
CA THR A 498 -27.72 -5.78 4.92
C THR A 498 -28.12 -5.21 6.28
N GLN A 499 -27.71 -5.83 7.40
CA GLN A 499 -28.07 -5.40 8.74
C GLN A 499 -26.87 -5.14 9.65
N ASN A 500 -27.09 -4.28 10.64
CA ASN A 500 -26.06 -3.87 11.62
C ASN A 500 -25.97 -4.87 12.80
N ARG A 501 -25.69 -6.13 12.51
CA ARG A 501 -25.51 -7.18 13.54
C ARG A 501 -24.37 -8.11 13.13
N LEU A 502 -23.63 -8.60 14.13
CA LEU A 502 -22.65 -9.66 13.95
C LEU A 502 -23.29 -11.04 14.21
N SER A 503 -22.81 -12.05 13.50
CA SER A 503 -23.09 -13.44 13.85
C SER A 503 -22.39 -13.79 15.17
N ARG A 504 -22.87 -14.81 15.87
CA ARG A 504 -22.07 -15.45 16.91
C ARG A 504 -20.98 -16.28 16.23
N PRO A 505 -19.75 -16.26 16.75
CA PRO A 505 -18.69 -17.09 16.20
C PRO A 505 -19.06 -18.57 16.32
N LYS A 506 -18.74 -19.34 15.30
CA LYS A 506 -18.93 -20.80 15.24
C LYS A 506 -17.77 -21.53 15.92
N GLN A 507 -16.62 -20.89 15.99
CA GLN A 507 -15.40 -21.39 16.59
C GLN A 507 -14.69 -20.29 17.37
N GLN A 508 -13.86 -20.65 18.33
CA GLN A 508 -13.00 -19.69 19.02
C GLN A 508 -11.95 -19.15 18.03
N LEU A 509 -11.53 -17.89 18.28
CA LEU A 509 -10.39 -17.34 17.58
C LEU A 509 -9.19 -18.28 17.78
N GLY A 510 -8.56 -18.68 16.70
CA GLY A 510 -7.46 -19.62 16.71
C GLY A 510 -6.42 -19.30 15.65
N ILE A 511 -5.35 -20.04 15.66
CA ILE A 511 -4.23 -19.92 14.74
C ILE A 511 -3.96 -21.22 13.95
N ASP A 512 -4.77 -22.25 14.17
CA ASP A 512 -4.54 -23.58 13.61
C ASP A 512 -4.77 -23.64 12.10
N ASP A 513 -5.70 -22.83 11.60
CA ASP A 513 -5.98 -22.66 10.16
C ASP A 513 -4.86 -21.91 9.41
N LEU A 514 -3.95 -21.24 10.12
CA LEU A 514 -2.82 -20.50 9.53
C LEU A 514 -1.64 -21.41 9.13
N ALA A 515 -1.71 -22.70 9.43
CA ALA A 515 -0.67 -23.68 9.10
C ALA A 515 -0.75 -24.18 7.65
N ALA A 516 -1.86 -23.98 6.95
CA ALA A 516 -1.99 -24.34 5.55
C ALA A 516 -1.14 -23.40 4.68
N PRO A 517 -0.29 -23.92 3.78
CA PRO A 517 0.37 -23.09 2.78
C PRO A 517 -0.72 -22.41 1.93
N ALA A 518 -0.52 -21.12 1.64
CA ALA A 518 -1.35 -20.44 0.65
C ALA A 518 -1.43 -21.32 -0.61
N PRO A 519 -2.62 -21.51 -1.21
CA PRO A 519 -2.72 -22.28 -2.43
C PRO A 519 -1.75 -21.67 -3.43
N LYS A 520 -0.77 -22.46 -3.86
CA LYS A 520 0.06 -22.09 -5.00
C LYS A 520 -0.93 -21.91 -6.14
N PHE A 521 -1.02 -20.71 -6.69
CA PHE A 521 -1.66 -20.53 -7.97
C PHE A 521 -0.89 -21.41 -8.95
N ALA A 522 -1.37 -22.62 -9.16
CA ALA A 522 -0.93 -23.44 -10.24
C ALA A 522 -1.40 -22.71 -11.51
N LEU A 523 -0.47 -22.12 -12.24
CA LEU A 523 -0.62 -21.99 -13.66
C LEU A 523 -0.83 -23.41 -14.15
N SER A 524 -2.08 -23.77 -14.44
CA SER A 524 -2.38 -24.98 -15.16
C SER A 524 -1.73 -24.84 -16.53
N ALA A 525 -0.59 -25.49 -16.71
CA ALA A 525 -0.17 -25.89 -18.02
C ALA A 525 -1.25 -26.87 -18.49
N GLU A 526 -2.07 -26.46 -19.44
CA GLU A 526 -2.84 -27.40 -20.23
C GLU A 526 -1.85 -28.15 -21.09
N GLU A 527 -1.75 -29.44 -20.82
CA GLU A 527 -1.13 -30.42 -21.68
C GLU A 527 -2.05 -30.67 -22.91
N GLU A 528 -1.38 -30.70 -24.08
CA GLU A 528 -1.80 -31.16 -25.42
C GLU A 528 -2.82 -30.33 -26.20
#